data_30d225f3e872606ba2af8aaec5024503
#
_entry.id   30d225f3e872606ba2af8aaec5024503
#
_cell.length_a   1.000
_cell.length_b   1.000
_cell.length_c   1.000
_cell.angle_alpha   90.00
_cell.angle_beta   90.00
_cell.angle_gamma   90.00
#
_symmetry.space_group_name_H-M   'P 1'
#
loop_
_entity.id
_entity.type
_entity.pdbx_description
1 polymer ?
#
loop_
_entity_poly.entity_id
_entity_poly.type
_entity_poly.pdbx_seq_one_letter_code
_entity_poly.pdbx_strand_id
1 'polypeptide(L)'
;NVPYSIEEAQMCDGANRFEAFVSILPLVAPGIGAFLILCVLFGWNDFLFASIIGSGGAKTLPVATVELVQPQNIQWGKIMAAGVVTTVPMMFLGLLVRRYLVTGLTMGAVRE
;
A
#
# COMPACT_ATOMS: atom_id res chain seq x y z
N ASN A 1 5.57 -11.77 -13.06
CA ASN A 1 5.00 -12.25 -14.32
C ASN A 1 4.61 -13.71 -14.13
N VAL A 2 3.33 -14.02 -14.23
CA VAL A 2 2.84 -15.40 -14.26
C VAL A 2 3.16 -15.93 -15.66
N PRO A 3 3.83 -17.10 -15.80
CA PRO A 3 4.08 -17.68 -17.10
C PRO A 3 2.76 -18.07 -17.78
N TYR A 4 2.60 -17.71 -19.04
CA TYR A 4 1.40 -18.08 -19.84
C TYR A 4 1.17 -19.57 -19.91
N SER A 5 2.22 -20.37 -19.77
CA SER A 5 2.13 -21.85 -19.76
C SER A 5 1.23 -22.40 -18.66
N ILE A 6 1.06 -21.70 -17.54
CA ILE A 6 0.17 -22.15 -16.45
C ILE A 6 -1.29 -21.98 -16.85
N GLU A 7 -1.61 -20.87 -17.52
CA GLU A 7 -2.96 -20.61 -18.01
C GLU A 7 -3.33 -21.57 -19.15
N GLU A 8 -2.40 -21.81 -20.08
CA GLU A 8 -2.59 -22.76 -21.19
C GLU A 8 -2.77 -24.19 -20.68
N ALA A 9 -1.99 -24.64 -19.70
CA ALA A 9 -2.12 -25.95 -19.11
C ALA A 9 -3.51 -26.15 -18.48
N GLN A 10 -4.03 -25.17 -17.75
CA GLN A 10 -5.36 -25.25 -17.14
C GLN A 10 -6.48 -25.24 -18.18
N MET A 11 -6.31 -24.51 -19.29
CA MET A 11 -7.26 -24.55 -20.40
C MET A 11 -7.24 -25.88 -21.12
N CYS A 12 -6.09 -26.57 -21.22
CA CYS A 12 -5.99 -27.91 -21.73
C CYS A 12 -6.70 -28.96 -20.84
N ASP A 13 -6.71 -28.73 -19.53
CA ASP A 13 -7.43 -29.54 -18.55
C ASP A 13 -8.95 -29.25 -18.54
N GLY A 14 -9.44 -28.35 -19.42
CA GLY A 14 -10.87 -28.06 -19.58
C GLY A 14 -11.38 -26.97 -18.60
N ALA A 15 -10.51 -26.31 -17.87
CA ALA A 15 -10.90 -25.21 -16.97
C ALA A 15 -11.40 -24.01 -17.78
N ASN A 16 -12.47 -23.37 -17.26
CA ASN A 16 -12.93 -22.10 -17.81
C ASN A 16 -11.95 -20.98 -17.41
N ARG A 17 -11.91 -19.89 -18.18
CA ARG A 17 -11.04 -18.71 -17.89
C ARG A 17 -11.19 -18.17 -16.47
N PHE A 18 -12.40 -18.23 -15.91
CA PHE A 18 -12.67 -17.81 -14.55
C PHE A 18 -12.06 -18.77 -13.51
N GLU A 19 -12.12 -20.08 -13.76
CA GLU A 19 -11.51 -21.10 -12.91
C GLU A 19 -9.99 -20.99 -12.93
N ALA A 20 -9.40 -20.77 -14.11
CA ALA A 20 -7.97 -20.53 -14.28
C ALA A 20 -7.53 -19.27 -13.50
N PHE A 21 -8.29 -18.17 -13.59
CA PHE A 21 -8.01 -16.95 -12.85
C PHE A 21 -8.03 -17.16 -11.32
N VAL A 22 -9.07 -17.85 -10.81
CA VAL A 22 -9.20 -18.15 -9.37
C VAL A 22 -8.07 -19.04 -8.88
N SER A 23 -7.60 -19.98 -9.70
CA SER A 23 -6.48 -20.87 -9.36
C SER A 23 -5.13 -20.15 -9.33
N ILE A 24 -4.95 -19.12 -10.18
CA ILE A 24 -3.73 -18.31 -10.23
C ILE A 24 -3.71 -17.25 -9.10
N LEU A 25 -4.88 -16.81 -8.64
CA LEU A 25 -5.01 -15.76 -7.64
C LEU A 25 -4.18 -16.01 -6.35
N PRO A 26 -4.20 -17.19 -5.72
CA PRO A 26 -3.38 -17.46 -4.55
C PRO A 26 -1.87 -17.40 -4.82
N LEU A 27 -1.44 -17.71 -6.04
CA LEU A 27 -0.03 -17.65 -6.44
C LEU A 27 0.48 -16.20 -6.52
N VAL A 28 -0.37 -15.26 -6.95
CA VAL A 28 -0.02 -13.83 -7.06
C VAL A 28 -0.42 -13.02 -5.83
N ALA A 29 -1.21 -13.58 -4.91
CA ALA A 29 -1.70 -12.90 -3.72
C ALA A 29 -0.60 -12.20 -2.89
N PRO A 30 0.59 -12.78 -2.65
CA PRO A 30 1.66 -12.11 -1.92
C PRO A 30 2.15 -10.85 -2.63
N GLY A 31 2.25 -10.89 -3.96
CA GLY A 31 2.63 -9.73 -4.78
C GLY A 31 1.57 -8.63 -4.78
N ILE A 32 0.30 -9.02 -4.89
CA ILE A 32 -0.84 -8.07 -4.81
C ILE A 32 -0.86 -7.42 -3.43
N GLY A 33 -0.67 -8.19 -2.35
CA GLY A 33 -0.62 -7.68 -0.99
C GLY A 33 0.50 -6.66 -0.79
N ALA A 34 1.71 -6.94 -1.27
CA ALA A 34 2.83 -6.01 -1.23
C ALA A 34 2.53 -4.72 -2.01
N PHE A 35 1.95 -4.83 -3.20
CA PHE A 35 1.59 -3.67 -4.03
C PHE A 35 0.51 -2.81 -3.37
N LEU A 36 -0.54 -3.42 -2.82
CA LEU A 36 -1.60 -2.70 -2.08
C LEU A 36 -1.04 -1.91 -0.91
N ILE A 37 -0.12 -2.50 -0.14
CA ILE A 37 0.50 -1.80 0.98
C ILE A 37 1.33 -0.61 0.48
N LEU A 38 2.09 -0.77 -0.60
CA LEU A 38 2.82 0.35 -1.22
C LEU A 38 1.87 1.47 -1.68
N CYS A 39 0.75 1.13 -2.30
CA CYS A 39 -0.27 2.12 -2.70
C CYS A 39 -0.82 2.88 -1.48
N VAL A 40 -1.10 2.19 -0.38
CA VAL A 40 -1.54 2.83 0.87
C VAL A 40 -0.46 3.74 1.44
N LEU A 41 0.80 3.31 1.44
CA LEU A 41 1.94 4.13 1.89
C LEU A 41 2.09 5.40 1.06
N PHE A 42 2.00 5.32 -0.26
CA PHE A 42 2.08 6.48 -1.14
C PHE A 42 0.89 7.42 -0.95
N GLY A 43 -0.33 6.89 -0.92
CA GLY A 43 -1.54 7.69 -0.70
C GLY A 43 -1.59 8.35 0.68
N TRP A 44 -1.04 7.68 1.72
CA TRP A 44 -0.95 8.25 3.06
C TRP A 44 -0.01 9.44 3.12
N ASN A 45 1.13 9.37 2.41
CA ASN A 45 2.11 10.45 2.36
C ASN A 45 1.78 11.55 1.35
N ASP A 46 0.66 11.43 0.63
CA ASP A 46 0.27 12.45 -0.34
C ASP A 46 -0.12 13.75 0.37
N PHE A 47 0.79 14.69 0.32
CA PHE A 47 0.62 16.05 0.85
C PHE A 47 0.27 17.03 -0.27
N LEU A 48 0.95 16.93 -1.41
CA LEU A 48 0.95 17.96 -2.43
C LEU A 48 -0.42 18.05 -3.12
N PHE A 49 -0.93 16.93 -3.63
CA PHE A 49 -2.24 16.92 -4.28
C PHE A 49 -3.37 17.16 -3.29
N ALA A 50 -3.27 16.57 -2.09
CA ALA A 50 -4.26 16.76 -1.04
C ALA A 50 -4.33 18.21 -0.54
N SER A 51 -3.21 18.95 -0.49
CA SER A 51 -3.18 20.36 -0.09
C SER A 51 -3.77 21.30 -1.15
N ILE A 52 -3.63 20.94 -2.43
CA ILE A 52 -4.13 21.78 -3.54
C ILE A 52 -5.62 21.50 -3.81
N ILE A 53 -6.00 20.22 -3.84
CA ILE A 53 -7.35 19.80 -4.26
C ILE A 53 -8.30 19.70 -3.06
N GLY A 54 -7.78 19.43 -1.86
CA GLY A 54 -8.54 19.15 -0.63
C GLY A 54 -9.25 20.35 0.01
N SER A 55 -9.65 21.35 -0.75
CA SER A 55 -10.30 22.59 -0.26
C SER A 55 -11.72 22.41 0.31
N GLY A 56 -12.27 21.20 0.30
CA GLY A 56 -13.68 20.90 0.61
C GLY A 56 -13.95 20.16 1.94
N GLY A 57 -13.03 20.18 2.91
CA GLY A 57 -13.29 19.53 4.22
C GLY A 57 -12.71 18.14 4.39
N ALA A 58 -12.28 17.46 3.32
CA ALA A 58 -11.55 16.20 3.39
C ALA A 58 -10.05 16.50 3.23
N LYS A 59 -9.30 16.33 4.34
CA LYS A 59 -7.85 16.60 4.36
C LYS A 59 -7.11 15.34 4.77
N THR A 60 -5.94 15.12 4.16
CA THR A 60 -5.04 14.05 4.62
C THR A 60 -4.36 14.45 5.93
N LEU A 61 -3.93 13.48 6.72
CA LEU A 61 -3.26 13.72 8.00
C LEU A 61 -2.01 14.62 7.87
N PRO A 62 -1.13 14.46 6.85
CA PRO A 62 -0.01 15.37 6.64
C PRO A 62 -0.45 16.83 6.44
N VAL A 63 -1.50 17.08 5.67
CA VAL A 63 -2.06 18.43 5.44
C VAL A 63 -2.60 19.02 6.75
N ALA A 64 -3.38 18.25 7.49
CA ALA A 64 -3.93 18.68 8.76
C ALA A 64 -2.83 18.99 9.79
N THR A 65 -1.73 18.25 9.78
CA THR A 65 -0.59 18.50 10.69
C THR A 65 0.09 19.82 10.39
N VAL A 66 0.28 20.17 9.11
CA VAL A 66 0.90 21.45 8.72
C VAL A 66 0.00 22.64 9.07
N GLU A 67 -1.31 22.50 8.98
CA GLU A 67 -2.25 23.56 9.37
C GLU A 67 -2.26 23.88 10.87
N LEU A 68 -1.78 22.97 11.73
CA LEU A 68 -1.60 23.23 13.16
C LEU A 68 -0.44 24.19 13.43
N VAL A 69 0.45 24.41 12.47
CA VAL A 69 1.57 25.36 12.55
C VAL A 69 1.05 26.74 12.17
N GLN A 70 0.41 27.45 13.11
CA GLN A 70 -0.03 28.83 12.89
C GLN A 70 1.05 29.80 13.37
N PRO A 71 1.42 30.84 12.58
CA PRO A 71 2.50 31.78 12.94
C PRO A 71 2.32 32.49 14.26
N GLN A 72 1.07 32.69 14.69
CA GLN A 72 0.74 33.47 15.88
C GLN A 72 0.58 32.64 17.16
N ASN A 73 0.39 31.34 17.05
CA ASN A 73 0.22 30.44 18.19
C ASN A 73 0.63 29.01 17.85
N ILE A 74 1.89 28.71 18.02
CA ILE A 74 2.43 27.38 17.76
C ILE A 74 2.09 26.46 18.93
N GLN A 75 1.11 25.58 18.74
CA GLN A 75 0.71 24.62 19.77
C GLN A 75 1.54 23.33 19.66
N TRP A 76 2.76 23.37 20.19
CA TRP A 76 3.72 22.26 20.13
C TRP A 76 3.14 20.92 20.57
N GLY A 77 2.32 20.90 21.61
CA GLY A 77 1.67 19.67 22.08
C GLY A 77 0.76 19.03 21.03
N LYS A 78 -0.01 19.81 20.30
CA LYS A 78 -0.89 19.29 19.22
C LYS A 78 -0.08 18.79 18.02
N ILE A 79 0.99 19.51 17.66
CA ILE A 79 1.87 19.11 16.56
C ILE A 79 2.54 17.78 16.86
N MET A 80 3.07 17.61 18.07
CA MET A 80 3.69 16.37 18.51
C MET A 80 2.67 15.22 18.56
N ALA A 81 1.47 15.46 19.08
CA ALA A 81 0.39 14.47 19.09
C ALA A 81 -0.02 14.05 17.67
N ALA A 82 -0.17 15.02 16.76
CA ALA A 82 -0.49 14.74 15.36
C ALA A 82 0.63 13.93 14.68
N GLY A 83 1.91 14.25 14.96
CA GLY A 83 3.06 13.48 14.48
C GLY A 83 3.03 12.02 14.93
N VAL A 84 2.73 11.77 16.21
CA VAL A 84 2.59 10.39 16.74
C VAL A 84 1.44 9.67 16.04
N VAL A 85 0.25 10.29 15.95
CA VAL A 85 -0.93 9.70 15.30
C VAL A 85 -0.67 9.38 13.81
N THR A 86 0.13 10.19 13.13
CA THR A 86 0.50 9.97 11.74
C THR A 86 1.53 8.84 11.60
N THR A 87 2.48 8.75 12.52
CA THR A 87 3.61 7.82 12.44
C THR A 87 3.23 6.39 12.85
N VAL A 88 2.41 6.22 13.88
CA VAL A 88 2.06 4.90 14.44
C VAL A 88 1.44 3.97 13.39
N PRO A 89 0.39 4.35 12.62
CA PRO A 89 -0.17 3.45 11.60
C PRO A 89 0.82 3.14 10.49
N MET A 90 1.72 4.09 10.15
CA MET A 90 2.76 3.88 9.15
C MET A 90 3.81 2.88 9.61
N MET A 91 4.23 2.93 10.87
CA MET A 91 5.13 1.93 11.45
C MET A 91 4.48 0.54 11.40
N PHE A 92 3.20 0.45 11.76
CA PHE A 92 2.47 -0.82 11.72
C PHE A 92 2.36 -1.38 10.30
N LEU A 93 2.01 -0.54 9.33
CA LEU A 93 2.00 -0.91 7.91
C LEU A 93 3.40 -1.32 7.43
N GLY A 94 4.44 -0.60 7.80
CA GLY A 94 5.83 -0.95 7.47
C GLY A 94 6.26 -2.33 7.98
N LEU A 95 5.84 -2.70 9.19
CA LEU A 95 6.08 -4.03 9.75
C LEU A 95 5.31 -5.13 8.99
N LEU A 96 4.08 -4.85 8.56
CA LEU A 96 3.31 -5.76 7.71
C LEU A 96 3.95 -5.95 6.34
N VAL A 97 4.43 -4.86 5.73
CA VAL A 97 5.14 -4.90 4.43
C VAL A 97 6.34 -5.81 4.49
N ARG A 98 7.14 -5.73 5.56
CA ARG A 98 8.34 -6.57 5.73
C ARG A 98 7.99 -8.05 5.57
N ARG A 99 6.87 -8.50 6.13
CA ARG A 99 6.44 -9.90 6.05
C ARG A 99 6.08 -10.31 4.61
N TYR A 100 5.41 -9.43 3.86
CA TYR A 100 4.98 -9.72 2.48
C TYR A 100 6.10 -9.52 1.45
N LEU A 101 6.98 -8.53 1.63
CA LEU A 101 8.11 -8.27 0.74
C LEU A 101 9.14 -9.41 0.77
N VAL A 102 9.45 -9.93 1.95
CA VAL A 102 10.39 -11.06 2.08
C VAL A 102 9.87 -12.28 1.30
N THR A 103 8.57 -12.59 1.40
CA THR A 103 7.96 -13.71 0.69
C THR A 103 7.89 -13.46 -0.82
N GLY A 104 7.58 -12.24 -1.26
CA GLY A 104 7.46 -11.90 -2.69
C GLY A 104 8.81 -11.81 -3.42
N LEU A 105 9.86 -11.33 -2.75
CA LEU A 105 11.19 -11.21 -3.34
C LEU A 105 11.93 -12.56 -3.39
N THR A 106 11.74 -13.43 -2.42
CA THR A 106 12.39 -14.75 -2.39
C THR A 106 11.84 -15.70 -3.45
N MET A 107 10.55 -15.61 -3.81
CA MET A 107 9.99 -16.39 -4.93
C MET A 107 10.46 -15.91 -6.31
N GLY A 108 10.94 -14.67 -6.43
CA GLY A 108 11.48 -14.13 -7.68
C GLY A 108 12.99 -14.34 -7.88
N ALA A 109 13.73 -14.62 -6.80
CA ALA A 109 15.19 -14.71 -6.82
C ALA A 109 15.72 -16.15 -7.03
N VAL A 110 14.87 -17.17 -6.94
CA VAL A 110 15.24 -18.58 -7.21
C VAL A 110 14.84 -18.92 -8.63
N ARG A 111 15.60 -18.41 -9.59
CA ARG A 111 15.74 -18.96 -10.93
C ARG A 111 17.21 -19.30 -11.12
N GLU A 112 17.59 -20.52 -10.79
CA GLU A 112 18.64 -21.23 -11.46
C GLU A 112 18.02 -22.13 -12.52
#